data_2d790d8cf3da47ee18138b80edddb04c
#
_entry.id   2d790d8cf3da47ee18138b80edddb04c
#
_cell.length_a   1.000
_cell.length_b   1.000
_cell.length_c   1.000
_cell.angle_alpha   90.00
_cell.angle_beta   90.00
_cell.angle_gamma   90.00
#
_symmetry.space_group_name_H-M   'P 1'
#
loop_
_entity.id
_entity.type
_entity.pdbx_description
1 polymer ?
#
loop_
_entity_poly.entity_id
_entity_poly.type
_entity_poly.pdbx_seq_one_letter_code
_entity_poly.pdbx_strand_id
1 'polypeptide(L)'
;MKRFVPILLMLFVFVAAPATAQQLRVGYVDMKQVLDNAPQVLAGRDKLDLEFRPRNETIEFQERQVQAMDDRLQMGNLAEDARIRLDREVREMRRNVNRQKEDLRDELSFRRTEEVQKLENQINEAVQEIARENGYDLILSSPVVYADPSLDITQLILDQLRLEYEADKRERSLR
;
A
#
# COMPACT_ATOMS: atom_id res chain seq x y z
N MET A 1 -85.73 -41.01 -12.48
CA MET A 1 -85.12 -39.75 -12.90
C MET A 1 -83.79 -39.61 -12.07
N LYS A 2 -82.66 -39.98 -12.71
CA LYS A 2 -81.34 -39.97 -12.06
C LYS A 2 -80.52 -38.77 -12.61
N ARG A 3 -80.24 -37.78 -11.75
CA ARG A 3 -79.41 -36.62 -12.09
C ARG A 3 -77.95 -36.99 -11.97
N PHE A 4 -77.24 -37.09 -13.06
CA PHE A 4 -75.78 -37.18 -13.09
C PHE A 4 -75.21 -35.76 -12.92
N VAL A 5 -74.43 -35.57 -11.85
CA VAL A 5 -73.59 -34.40 -11.66
C VAL A 5 -72.18 -34.75 -12.12
N PRO A 6 -71.57 -34.11 -13.14
CA PRO A 6 -70.19 -34.33 -13.49
C PRO A 6 -69.31 -33.50 -12.54
N ILE A 7 -68.52 -34.18 -11.70
CA ILE A 7 -67.47 -33.59 -10.89
C ILE A 7 -66.30 -33.27 -11.87
N LEU A 8 -66.17 -31.96 -12.17
CA LEU A 8 -65.08 -31.44 -12.95
C LEU A 8 -63.86 -31.33 -12.00
N LEU A 9 -63.00 -32.33 -12.01
CA LEU A 9 -61.72 -32.35 -11.28
C LEU A 9 -60.72 -31.42 -11.97
N MET A 10 -60.67 -30.19 -11.52
CA MET A 10 -59.68 -29.19 -12.00
C MET A 10 -58.29 -29.51 -11.49
N LEU A 11 -57.49 -30.22 -12.31
CA LEU A 11 -56.10 -30.58 -12.03
C LEU A 11 -55.25 -29.31 -12.08
N PHE A 12 -54.99 -28.74 -10.91
CA PHE A 12 -54.09 -27.56 -10.77
C PHE A 12 -52.64 -28.08 -10.91
N VAL A 13 -52.10 -28.02 -12.14
CA VAL A 13 -50.69 -28.33 -12.42
C VAL A 13 -49.88 -27.18 -11.87
N PHE A 14 -49.30 -27.36 -10.69
CA PHE A 14 -48.36 -26.46 -10.07
C PHE A 14 -47.03 -26.56 -10.87
N VAL A 15 -46.84 -25.65 -11.82
CA VAL A 15 -45.56 -25.49 -12.53
C VAL A 15 -44.59 -24.92 -11.53
N ALA A 16 -43.82 -25.79 -10.86
CA ALA A 16 -42.68 -25.40 -10.06
C ALA A 16 -41.63 -24.78 -11.01
N ALA A 17 -41.63 -23.44 -11.08
CA ALA A 17 -40.54 -22.75 -11.76
C ALA A 17 -39.22 -23.13 -11.08
N PRO A 18 -38.19 -23.57 -11.81
CA PRO A 18 -36.89 -23.83 -11.21
C PRO A 18 -36.40 -22.53 -10.55
N ALA A 19 -36.28 -22.53 -9.24
CA ALA A 19 -35.58 -21.48 -8.55
C ALA A 19 -34.11 -21.57 -8.99
N THR A 20 -33.70 -20.77 -9.96
CA THR A 20 -32.29 -20.60 -10.30
C THR A 20 -31.64 -19.99 -9.06
N ALA A 21 -31.02 -20.82 -8.24
CA ALA A 21 -30.13 -20.37 -7.20
C ALA A 21 -29.06 -19.52 -7.87
N GLN A 22 -29.11 -18.22 -7.67
CA GLN A 22 -28.12 -17.30 -8.19
C GLN A 22 -26.78 -17.68 -7.54
N GLN A 23 -25.86 -18.21 -8.33
CA GLN A 23 -24.59 -18.69 -7.84
C GLN A 23 -23.78 -17.46 -7.43
N LEU A 24 -23.55 -17.31 -6.12
CA LEU A 24 -22.78 -16.19 -5.54
C LEU A 24 -21.36 -16.22 -6.13
N ARG A 25 -20.96 -15.15 -6.80
CA ARG A 25 -19.63 -15.03 -7.37
C ARG A 25 -18.71 -14.33 -6.35
N VAL A 26 -17.80 -15.11 -5.77
CA VAL A 26 -16.86 -14.64 -4.76
C VAL A 26 -15.46 -14.54 -5.38
N GLY A 27 -14.75 -13.44 -5.07
CA GLY A 27 -13.33 -13.25 -5.38
C GLY A 27 -12.50 -13.13 -4.10
N TYR A 28 -11.22 -13.43 -4.21
CA TYR A 28 -10.21 -13.21 -3.17
C TYR A 28 -9.06 -12.36 -3.71
N VAL A 29 -8.60 -11.39 -2.93
CA VAL A 29 -7.45 -10.53 -3.26
C VAL A 29 -6.41 -10.60 -2.15
N ASP A 30 -5.19 -10.97 -2.50
CA ASP A 30 -4.03 -10.82 -1.61
C ASP A 30 -3.52 -9.38 -1.64
N MET A 31 -3.99 -8.57 -0.67
CA MET A 31 -3.59 -7.16 -0.54
C MET A 31 -2.08 -7.00 -0.34
N LYS A 32 -1.42 -7.96 0.33
CA LYS A 32 0.02 -7.90 0.49
C LYS A 32 0.72 -8.03 -0.87
N GLN A 33 0.30 -8.98 -1.68
CA GLN A 33 0.85 -9.16 -3.03
C GLN A 33 0.57 -7.94 -3.91
N VAL A 34 -0.60 -7.32 -3.81
CA VAL A 34 -0.92 -6.06 -4.52
C VAL A 34 0.00 -4.93 -4.08
N LEU A 35 0.13 -4.71 -2.76
CA LEU A 35 0.99 -3.65 -2.20
C LEU A 35 2.50 -3.87 -2.48
N ASP A 36 2.92 -5.10 -2.70
CA ASP A 36 4.32 -5.38 -3.03
C ASP A 36 4.63 -5.22 -4.53
N ASN A 37 3.61 -5.33 -5.42
CA ASN A 37 3.82 -5.42 -6.88
C ASN A 37 3.11 -4.35 -7.71
N ALA A 38 2.18 -3.58 -7.15
CA ALA A 38 1.49 -2.53 -7.89
C ALA A 38 2.46 -1.40 -8.30
N PRO A 39 2.47 -0.97 -9.58
CA PRO A 39 3.41 0.05 -10.06
C PRO A 39 3.23 1.40 -9.35
N GLN A 40 2.03 1.75 -8.92
CA GLN A 40 1.76 2.96 -8.14
C GLN A 40 2.51 2.93 -6.80
N VAL A 41 2.57 1.77 -6.15
CA VAL A 41 3.28 1.58 -4.87
C VAL A 41 4.78 1.71 -5.06
N LEU A 42 5.32 1.07 -6.09
CA LEU A 42 6.74 1.18 -6.43
C LEU A 42 7.13 2.62 -6.74
N ALA A 43 6.34 3.31 -7.56
CA ALA A 43 6.57 4.73 -7.88
C ALA A 43 6.45 5.64 -6.64
N GLY A 44 5.54 5.35 -5.71
CA GLY A 44 5.42 6.07 -4.44
C GLY A 44 6.66 5.91 -3.55
N ARG A 45 7.20 4.69 -3.47
CA ARG A 45 8.46 4.39 -2.75
C ARG A 45 9.64 5.15 -3.36
N ASP A 46 9.79 5.09 -4.68
CA ASP A 46 10.85 5.80 -5.40
C ASP A 46 10.77 7.31 -5.20
N LYS A 47 9.55 7.86 -5.22
CA LYS A 47 9.32 9.28 -4.97
C LYS A 47 9.77 9.70 -3.56
N LEU A 48 9.40 8.92 -2.54
CA LEU A 48 9.84 9.19 -1.16
C LEU A 48 11.36 9.08 -1.03
N ASP A 49 11.98 8.07 -1.64
CA ASP A 49 13.43 7.94 -1.64
C ASP A 49 14.12 9.16 -2.26
N LEU A 50 13.64 9.62 -3.42
CA LEU A 50 14.17 10.83 -4.07
C LEU A 50 13.96 12.10 -3.22
N GLU A 51 12.83 12.24 -2.54
CA GLU A 51 12.51 13.39 -1.68
C GLU A 51 13.41 13.45 -0.45
N PHE A 52 13.69 12.30 0.18
CA PHE A 52 14.41 12.23 1.45
C PHE A 52 15.92 12.02 1.30
N ARG A 53 16.40 11.53 0.16
CA ARG A 53 17.81 11.24 -0.11
C ARG A 53 18.75 12.42 0.17
N PRO A 54 18.49 13.67 -0.30
CA PRO A 54 19.42 14.79 -0.06
C PRO A 54 19.60 15.11 1.43
N ARG A 55 18.53 14.96 2.21
CA ARG A 55 18.57 15.20 3.67
C ARG A 55 19.33 14.08 4.37
N ASN A 56 19.15 12.83 3.94
CA ASN A 56 19.91 11.70 4.48
C ASN A 56 21.40 11.85 4.19
N GLU A 57 21.78 12.19 2.96
CA GLU A 57 23.18 12.45 2.57
C GLU A 57 23.80 13.59 3.38
N THR A 58 23.04 14.64 3.68
CA THR A 58 23.49 15.75 4.53
C THR A 58 23.78 15.26 5.95
N ILE A 59 22.89 14.47 6.52
CA ILE A 59 23.06 13.88 7.87
C ILE A 59 24.28 12.96 7.91
N GLU A 60 24.44 12.08 6.93
CA GLU A 60 25.61 11.20 6.84
C GLU A 60 26.92 11.99 6.70
N PHE A 61 26.92 13.08 5.96
CA PHE A 61 28.08 13.95 5.88
C PHE A 61 28.43 14.57 7.24
N GLN A 62 27.43 15.08 7.97
CA GLN A 62 27.64 15.64 9.31
C GLN A 62 28.10 14.56 10.32
N GLU A 63 27.62 13.34 10.22
CA GLU A 63 28.10 12.21 11.03
C GLU A 63 29.59 11.95 10.79
N ARG A 64 30.02 11.93 9.52
CA ARG A 64 31.46 11.79 9.20
C ARG A 64 32.29 12.96 9.75
N GLN A 65 31.76 14.17 9.77
CA GLN A 65 32.43 15.32 10.41
C GLN A 65 32.57 15.12 11.91
N VAL A 66 31.49 14.71 12.60
CA VAL A 66 31.55 14.40 14.04
C VAL A 66 32.62 13.34 14.32
N GLN A 67 32.65 12.28 13.54
CA GLN A 67 33.62 11.21 13.68
C GLN A 67 35.08 11.74 13.52
N ALA A 68 35.33 12.52 12.48
CA ALA A 68 36.63 13.12 12.24
C ALA A 68 37.10 14.05 13.38
N MET A 69 36.15 14.78 13.98
CA MET A 69 36.45 15.64 15.15
C MET A 69 36.71 14.81 16.42
N ASP A 70 35.97 13.73 16.64
CA ASP A 70 36.25 12.76 17.73
C ASP A 70 37.63 12.13 17.59
N ASP A 71 38.00 11.68 16.41
CA ASP A 71 39.30 11.10 16.11
C ASP A 71 40.43 12.10 16.43
N ARG A 72 40.23 13.38 16.09
CA ARG A 72 41.16 14.46 16.40
C ARG A 72 41.29 14.68 17.90
N LEU A 73 40.21 14.57 18.69
CA LEU A 73 40.26 14.63 20.15
C LEU A 73 41.07 13.48 20.76
N GLN A 74 40.95 12.28 20.16
CA GLN A 74 41.65 11.08 20.64
C GLN A 74 43.13 11.09 20.33
N MET A 75 43.59 11.77 19.27
CA MET A 75 45.02 11.89 18.91
C MET A 75 45.89 12.58 19.96
N GLY A 76 45.29 13.32 20.91
CA GLY A 76 45.96 13.83 22.10
C GLY A 76 47.01 14.95 21.89
N ASN A 77 47.15 15.50 20.69
CA ASN A 77 48.15 16.49 20.32
C ASN A 77 47.64 17.94 20.36
N LEU A 78 46.49 18.18 21.01
CA LEU A 78 45.87 19.50 21.13
C LEU A 78 46.29 20.18 22.46
N ALA A 79 46.48 21.52 22.40
CA ALA A 79 46.57 22.32 23.63
C ALA A 79 45.27 22.22 24.42
N GLU A 80 45.33 22.29 25.74
CA GLU A 80 44.16 22.02 26.62
C GLU A 80 42.95 22.90 26.28
N ASP A 81 43.15 24.22 26.04
CA ASP A 81 42.06 25.11 25.63
C ASP A 81 41.44 24.75 24.30
N ALA A 82 42.23 24.24 23.35
CA ALA A 82 41.74 23.80 22.05
C ALA A 82 40.96 22.47 22.17
N ARG A 83 41.42 21.57 23.05
CA ARG A 83 40.76 20.32 23.36
C ARG A 83 39.37 20.55 23.98
N ILE A 84 39.27 21.44 24.96
CA ILE A 84 38.00 21.78 25.63
C ILE A 84 37.00 22.41 24.62
N ARG A 85 37.48 23.30 23.74
CA ARG A 85 36.60 23.89 22.70
C ARG A 85 36.11 22.84 21.72
N LEU A 86 37.00 22.00 21.20
CA LEU A 86 36.65 20.95 20.24
C LEU A 86 35.69 19.92 20.86
N ASP A 87 35.89 19.52 22.11
CA ASP A 87 35.01 18.60 22.82
C ASP A 87 33.60 19.16 22.99
N ARG A 88 33.47 20.46 23.26
CA ARG A 88 32.15 21.13 23.30
C ARG A 88 31.46 21.14 21.92
N GLU A 89 32.22 21.48 20.89
CA GLU A 89 31.72 21.53 19.50
C GLU A 89 31.24 20.14 19.02
N VAL A 90 32.00 19.10 19.29
CA VAL A 90 31.64 17.70 19.01
C VAL A 90 30.33 17.31 19.69
N ARG A 91 30.20 17.61 21.00
CA ARG A 91 28.96 17.32 21.72
C ARG A 91 27.76 18.08 21.16
N GLU A 92 27.93 19.33 20.76
CA GLU A 92 26.86 20.14 20.18
C GLU A 92 26.45 19.61 18.80
N MET A 93 27.43 19.35 17.92
CA MET A 93 27.17 18.80 16.59
C MET A 93 26.52 17.43 16.66
N ARG A 94 26.98 16.55 17.55
CA ARG A 94 26.39 15.22 17.77
C ARG A 94 24.92 15.30 18.19
N ARG A 95 24.59 16.22 19.13
CA ARG A 95 23.20 16.43 19.53
C ARG A 95 22.33 16.94 18.37
N ASN A 96 22.88 17.84 17.54
CA ASN A 96 22.17 18.37 16.38
C ASN A 96 21.92 17.29 15.34
N VAL A 97 22.92 16.48 14.99
CA VAL A 97 22.81 15.36 14.05
C VAL A 97 21.79 14.34 14.54
N ASN A 98 21.82 13.97 15.82
CA ASN A 98 20.84 13.04 16.37
C ASN A 98 19.40 13.56 16.25
N ARG A 99 19.15 14.82 16.55
CA ARG A 99 17.82 15.42 16.35
C ARG A 99 17.40 15.39 14.88
N GLN A 100 18.28 15.79 13.97
CA GLN A 100 17.97 15.76 12.54
C GLN A 100 17.63 14.34 12.05
N LYS A 101 18.31 13.30 12.59
CA LYS A 101 18.00 11.89 12.29
C LYS A 101 16.62 11.47 12.81
N GLU A 102 16.29 11.88 14.03
CA GLU A 102 14.99 11.60 14.64
C GLU A 102 13.87 12.29 13.83
N ASP A 103 14.01 13.60 13.59
CA ASP A 103 13.07 14.38 12.81
C ASP A 103 12.86 13.79 11.40
N LEU A 104 13.95 13.40 10.72
CA LEU A 104 13.90 12.81 9.39
C LEU A 104 13.18 11.46 9.40
N ARG A 105 13.44 10.62 10.42
CA ARG A 105 12.80 9.31 10.58
C ARG A 105 11.30 9.46 10.82
N ASP A 106 10.92 10.39 11.69
CA ASP A 106 9.51 10.62 12.03
C ASP A 106 8.75 11.16 10.83
N GLU A 107 9.31 12.14 10.10
CA GLU A 107 8.72 12.67 8.90
C GLU A 107 8.60 11.60 7.79
N LEU A 108 9.64 10.82 7.55
CA LEU A 108 9.60 9.72 6.59
C LEU A 108 8.54 8.67 6.95
N SER A 109 8.41 8.34 8.24
CA SER A 109 7.38 7.41 8.73
C SER A 109 5.97 7.96 8.48
N PHE A 110 5.75 9.24 8.78
CA PHE A 110 4.49 9.93 8.52
C PHE A 110 4.16 9.94 7.02
N ARG A 111 5.10 10.38 6.18
CA ARG A 111 4.93 10.44 4.73
C ARG A 111 4.68 9.07 4.11
N ARG A 112 5.36 8.03 4.62
CA ARG A 112 5.10 6.64 4.20
C ARG A 112 3.68 6.20 4.52
N THR A 113 3.19 6.52 5.72
CA THR A 113 1.82 6.19 6.13
C THR A 113 0.79 6.90 5.27
N GLU A 114 0.96 8.19 4.99
CA GLU A 114 0.08 8.94 4.09
C GLU A 114 0.04 8.32 2.68
N GLU A 115 1.22 7.97 2.13
CA GLU A 115 1.30 7.41 0.79
C GLU A 115 0.67 6.01 0.71
N VAL A 116 0.87 5.17 1.72
CA VAL A 116 0.21 3.85 1.82
C VAL A 116 -1.31 4.02 1.87
N GLN A 117 -1.81 4.93 2.70
CA GLN A 117 -3.26 5.15 2.83
C GLN A 117 -3.90 5.64 1.53
N LYS A 118 -3.22 6.52 0.80
CA LYS A 118 -3.65 6.98 -0.52
C LYS A 118 -3.71 5.82 -1.53
N LEU A 119 -2.68 4.97 -1.52
CA LEU A 119 -2.60 3.82 -2.42
C LEU A 119 -3.66 2.76 -2.08
N GLU A 120 -3.93 2.50 -0.81
CA GLU A 120 -5.01 1.61 -0.38
C GLU A 120 -6.38 2.08 -0.91
N ASN A 121 -6.64 3.39 -0.87
CA ASN A 121 -7.88 3.95 -1.43
C ASN A 121 -7.97 3.72 -2.95
N GLN A 122 -6.90 3.97 -3.71
CA GLN A 122 -6.85 3.72 -5.14
C GLN A 122 -7.05 2.24 -5.48
N ILE A 123 -6.41 1.34 -4.72
CA ILE A 123 -6.58 -0.11 -4.88
C ILE A 123 -8.03 -0.51 -4.61
N ASN A 124 -8.64 0.02 -3.54
CA ASN A 124 -10.03 -0.26 -3.22
C ASN A 124 -11.00 0.21 -4.32
N GLU A 125 -10.75 1.36 -4.95
CA GLU A 125 -11.52 1.85 -6.09
C GLU A 125 -11.41 0.89 -7.29
N ALA A 126 -10.19 0.48 -7.65
CA ALA A 126 -9.95 -0.49 -8.72
C ALA A 126 -10.62 -1.86 -8.43
N VAL A 127 -10.54 -2.34 -7.18
CA VAL A 127 -11.22 -3.57 -6.76
C VAL A 127 -12.74 -3.47 -6.93
N GLN A 128 -13.34 -2.33 -6.54
CA GLN A 128 -14.78 -2.11 -6.69
C GLN A 128 -15.20 -2.00 -8.17
N GLU A 129 -14.39 -1.40 -9.02
CA GLU A 129 -14.65 -1.33 -10.46
C GLU A 129 -14.62 -2.71 -11.09
N ILE A 130 -13.58 -3.49 -10.83
CA ILE A 130 -13.49 -4.89 -11.28
C ILE A 130 -14.66 -5.73 -10.76
N ALA A 131 -15.07 -5.53 -9.49
CA ALA A 131 -16.20 -6.25 -8.93
C ALA A 131 -17.48 -6.00 -9.74
N ARG A 132 -17.77 -4.72 -10.06
CA ARG A 132 -18.94 -4.35 -10.86
C ARG A 132 -18.87 -4.87 -12.28
N GLU A 133 -17.73 -4.70 -12.96
CA GLU A 133 -17.57 -5.10 -14.35
C GLU A 133 -17.64 -6.61 -14.56
N ASN A 134 -17.12 -7.38 -13.60
CA ASN A 134 -17.05 -8.84 -13.69
C ASN A 134 -18.18 -9.54 -12.92
N GLY A 135 -19.12 -8.80 -12.32
CA GLY A 135 -20.26 -9.37 -11.62
C GLY A 135 -19.88 -10.19 -10.38
N TYR A 136 -18.91 -9.74 -9.60
CA TYR A 136 -18.62 -10.29 -8.29
C TYR A 136 -19.61 -9.75 -7.27
N ASP A 137 -20.20 -10.65 -6.47
CA ASP A 137 -21.12 -10.30 -5.39
C ASP A 137 -20.35 -9.98 -4.09
N LEU A 138 -19.16 -10.60 -3.93
CA LEU A 138 -18.30 -10.42 -2.77
C LEU A 138 -16.83 -10.56 -3.15
N ILE A 139 -16.00 -9.62 -2.71
CA ILE A 139 -14.54 -9.74 -2.76
C ILE A 139 -14.00 -9.70 -1.33
N LEU A 140 -13.25 -10.75 -0.97
CA LEU A 140 -12.55 -10.85 0.31
C LEU A 140 -11.10 -10.40 0.13
N SER A 141 -10.56 -9.70 1.13
CA SER A 141 -9.13 -9.35 1.18
C SER A 141 -8.42 -10.07 2.31
N SER A 142 -7.08 -10.20 2.19
CA SER A 142 -6.26 -10.75 3.28
C SER A 142 -6.42 -9.95 4.60
N PRO A 143 -6.33 -10.61 5.78
CA PRO A 143 -5.90 -11.99 5.96
C PRO A 143 -7.04 -13.01 5.82
N VAL A 144 -6.87 -14.01 4.94
CA VAL A 144 -7.75 -15.17 4.80
C VAL A 144 -6.94 -16.43 5.12
N VAL A 145 -7.50 -17.32 5.94
CA VAL A 145 -6.80 -18.53 6.35
C VAL A 145 -6.65 -19.53 5.20
N TYR A 146 -7.67 -19.60 4.35
CA TYR A 146 -7.70 -20.46 3.17
C TYR A 146 -8.65 -19.87 2.12
N ALA A 147 -8.20 -19.81 0.89
CA ALA A 147 -9.04 -19.58 -0.29
C ALA A 147 -8.65 -20.58 -1.37
N ASP A 148 -9.64 -21.09 -2.10
CA ASP A 148 -9.36 -21.89 -3.29
C ASP A 148 -8.65 -21.02 -4.35
N PRO A 149 -7.60 -21.52 -5.02
CA PRO A 149 -6.88 -20.75 -6.05
C PRO A 149 -7.78 -20.23 -7.19
N SER A 150 -8.91 -20.87 -7.46
CA SER A 150 -9.88 -20.42 -8.46
C SER A 150 -10.60 -19.13 -8.09
N LEU A 151 -10.58 -18.74 -6.80
CA LEU A 151 -11.16 -17.51 -6.29
C LEU A 151 -10.17 -16.33 -6.33
N ASP A 152 -8.88 -16.60 -6.54
CA ASP A 152 -7.84 -15.57 -6.53
C ASP A 152 -7.91 -14.70 -7.78
N ILE A 153 -8.24 -13.44 -7.57
CA ILE A 153 -8.31 -12.39 -8.60
C ILE A 153 -7.19 -11.36 -8.46
N THR A 154 -6.18 -11.64 -7.64
CA THR A 154 -5.07 -10.70 -7.35
C THR A 154 -4.37 -10.24 -8.63
N GLN A 155 -4.13 -11.18 -9.57
CA GLN A 155 -3.49 -10.83 -10.84
C GLN A 155 -4.38 -9.93 -11.71
N LEU A 156 -5.69 -10.14 -11.71
CA LEU A 156 -6.65 -9.28 -12.42
C LEU A 156 -6.59 -7.84 -11.88
N ILE A 157 -6.54 -7.68 -10.55
CA ILE A 157 -6.38 -6.35 -9.91
C ILE A 157 -5.05 -5.72 -10.29
N LEU A 158 -3.94 -6.48 -10.26
CA LEU A 158 -2.62 -5.96 -10.64
C LEU A 158 -2.56 -5.50 -12.09
N ASP A 159 -3.22 -6.23 -13.00
CA ASP A 159 -3.26 -5.85 -14.41
C ASP A 159 -4.08 -4.58 -14.63
N GLN A 160 -5.20 -4.40 -13.94
CA GLN A 160 -5.97 -3.16 -13.95
C GLN A 160 -5.17 -1.97 -13.43
N LEU A 161 -4.52 -2.12 -12.27
CA LEU A 161 -3.66 -1.07 -11.71
C LEU A 161 -2.51 -0.68 -12.64
N ARG A 162 -1.96 -1.64 -13.40
CA ARG A 162 -0.94 -1.34 -14.43
C ARG A 162 -1.51 -0.50 -15.57
N LEU A 163 -2.69 -0.85 -16.07
CA LEU A 163 -3.35 -0.09 -17.14
C LEU A 163 -3.64 1.35 -16.71
N GLU A 164 -4.17 1.55 -15.51
CA GLU A 164 -4.43 2.87 -14.94
C GLU A 164 -3.15 3.68 -14.78
N TYR A 165 -2.09 3.07 -14.24
CA TYR A 165 -0.80 3.73 -14.07
C TYR A 165 -0.20 4.19 -15.40
N GLU A 166 -0.25 3.35 -16.43
CA GLU A 166 0.24 3.71 -17.77
C GLU A 166 -0.61 4.81 -18.45
N ALA A 167 -1.92 4.82 -18.20
CA ALA A 167 -2.80 5.88 -18.67
C ALA A 167 -2.45 7.23 -18.03
N ASP A 168 -2.34 7.25 -16.71
CA ASP A 168 -1.93 8.42 -15.92
C ASP A 168 -0.56 8.97 -16.34
N LYS A 169 0.40 8.07 -16.60
CA LYS A 169 1.74 8.43 -17.05
C LYS A 169 1.72 9.10 -18.42
N ARG A 170 0.90 8.61 -19.35
CA ARG A 170 0.72 9.22 -20.66
C ARG A 170 0.11 10.62 -20.56
N GLU A 171 -0.94 10.78 -19.76
CA GLU A 171 -1.57 12.09 -19.57
C GLU A 171 -0.58 13.13 -18.99
N ARG A 172 0.23 12.73 -18.01
CA ARG A 172 1.25 13.61 -17.42
C ARG A 172 2.36 13.99 -18.43
N SER A 173 2.68 13.12 -19.38
CA SER A 173 3.69 13.38 -20.39
C SER A 173 3.21 14.31 -21.52
N LEU A 174 1.89 14.52 -21.63
CA LEU A 174 1.26 15.38 -22.63
C LEU A 174 0.98 16.81 -22.14
N ARG A 175 1.14 17.05 -20.81
CA ARG A 175 1.01 18.37 -20.16
C ARG A 175 2.36 19.05 -19.98
#